data_9eaeeac8dae2c940c0b9bbcb878aa571
#
_entry.id   9eaeeac8dae2c940c0b9bbcb878aa571
#
_cell.length_a   1.000
_cell.length_b   1.000
_cell.length_c   1.000
_cell.angle_alpha   90.00
_cell.angle_beta   90.00
_cell.angle_gamma   90.00
#
_symmetry.space_group_name_H-M   'P 1'
#
loop_
_entity.id
_entity.type
_entity.pdbx_description
1 polymer ?
#
loop_
_entity_poly.entity_id
_entity_poly.type
_entity_poly.pdbx_seq_one_letter_code
_entity_poly.pdbx_strand_id
1 'polypeptide(L)'
;AFSKEAYKYCVELTIYFKEGKHYGLPSKMLDQLEADCRKLNMRWIISCITDSNEESIAFHKKHGFTMYGVLPSCGIKFDAWHGVVWLCKRLDEVKKDFSCASNATILGNVSIGEGSSVWYNAVIRSEEETIEIGQETNIQDQCVLHTDCGYPLKIGNRVTIGHGAIVHGCTIEDEVLIGMGAIILNGACIGKHSIIGAGCVVPENMVIPQKSVVVGVPAKIIKKTSESQVSD
;
A
#
# COMPACT_ATOMS: atom_id res chain seq x y z
N ALA A 1 -25.31 8.45 6.88
CA ALA A 1 -25.17 7.08 7.37
C ALA A 1 -24.18 6.39 6.45
N PHE A 2 -23.03 5.99 6.98
CA PHE A 2 -22.06 5.20 6.24
C PHE A 2 -22.65 3.83 5.95
N SER A 3 -22.51 3.30 4.73
CA SER A 3 -23.01 1.97 4.42
C SER A 3 -22.32 0.95 5.33
N LYS A 4 -23.06 0.02 5.90
CA LYS A 4 -22.51 -1.03 6.77
C LYS A 4 -21.41 -1.86 6.10
N GLU A 5 -21.39 -1.93 4.78
CA GLU A 5 -20.36 -2.65 4.00
C GLU A 5 -19.00 -1.97 4.01
N ALA A 6 -18.94 -0.63 4.00
CA ALA A 6 -17.68 0.10 4.00
C ALA A 6 -16.84 -0.12 5.29
N TYR A 7 -17.49 -0.49 6.39
CA TYR A 7 -16.85 -0.67 7.71
C TYR A 7 -16.84 -2.12 8.20
N LYS A 8 -17.16 -3.08 7.37
CA LYS A 8 -17.25 -4.51 7.75
C LYS A 8 -15.95 -5.13 8.29
N TYR A 9 -14.82 -4.44 8.11
CA TYR A 9 -13.51 -4.86 8.60
C TYR A 9 -13.02 -4.08 9.83
N CYS A 10 -13.87 -3.24 10.42
CA CYS A 10 -13.59 -2.49 11.62
C CYS A 10 -14.49 -2.95 12.75
N VAL A 11 -13.94 -3.04 13.96
CA VAL A 11 -14.68 -3.34 15.18
C VAL A 11 -14.43 -2.25 16.21
N GLU A 12 -15.49 -1.81 16.88
CA GLU A 12 -15.39 -0.90 18.01
C GLU A 12 -15.20 -1.71 19.29
N LEU A 13 -14.17 -1.34 20.06
CA LEU A 13 -13.86 -1.96 21.34
C LEU A 13 -14.36 -1.08 22.49
N THR A 14 -15.17 -1.66 23.34
CA THR A 14 -15.55 -1.08 24.61
C THR A 14 -15.25 -2.08 25.73
N ILE A 15 -14.44 -1.70 26.71
CA ILE A 15 -14.06 -2.55 27.83
C ILE A 15 -14.54 -1.89 29.12
N TYR A 16 -15.31 -2.63 29.89
CA TYR A 16 -15.75 -2.22 31.23
C TYR A 16 -15.32 -3.29 32.24
N PHE A 17 -14.74 -2.84 33.34
CA PHE A 17 -14.46 -3.67 34.49
C PHE A 17 -15.19 -3.13 35.72
N LYS A 18 -15.63 -4.05 36.58
CA LYS A 18 -16.11 -3.67 37.91
C LYS A 18 -14.93 -3.10 38.71
N GLU A 19 -15.17 -2.13 39.59
CA GLU A 19 -14.13 -1.61 40.47
C GLU A 19 -13.44 -2.72 41.24
N GLY A 20 -12.10 -2.68 41.24
CA GLY A 20 -11.26 -3.66 41.92
C GLY A 20 -9.93 -3.97 41.17
N LYS A 21 -9.13 -4.85 41.79
CA LYS A 21 -7.85 -5.30 41.16
C LYS A 21 -8.12 -6.47 40.22
N HIS A 22 -7.75 -6.35 38.96
CA HIS A 22 -8.02 -7.34 37.89
C HIS A 22 -6.80 -8.12 37.39
N TYR A 23 -5.65 -8.07 38.08
CA TYR A 23 -4.44 -8.90 37.90
C TYR A 23 -4.20 -9.44 36.48
N GLY A 24 -4.04 -8.55 35.50
CA GLY A 24 -3.75 -8.91 34.10
C GLY A 24 -4.92 -9.43 33.28
N LEU A 25 -6.13 -9.53 33.85
CA LEU A 25 -7.33 -9.96 33.12
C LEU A 25 -7.66 -9.06 31.92
N PRO A 26 -7.55 -7.71 31.99
CA PRO A 26 -7.79 -6.83 30.85
C PRO A 26 -6.89 -7.15 29.65
N SER A 27 -5.60 -7.39 29.88
CA SER A 27 -4.66 -7.75 28.82
C SER A 27 -5.01 -9.09 28.18
N LYS A 28 -5.31 -10.10 28.96
CA LYS A 28 -5.72 -11.42 28.44
C LYS A 28 -7.00 -11.36 27.63
N MET A 29 -7.98 -10.56 28.06
CA MET A 29 -9.22 -10.37 27.31
C MET A 29 -8.97 -9.65 25.99
N LEU A 30 -8.10 -8.65 25.97
CA LEU A 30 -7.73 -7.94 24.76
C LEU A 30 -6.99 -8.85 23.78
N ASP A 31 -6.03 -9.64 24.26
CA ASP A 31 -5.28 -10.62 23.46
C ASP A 31 -6.22 -11.65 22.82
N GLN A 32 -7.21 -12.14 23.58
CA GLN A 32 -8.22 -13.07 23.03
C GLN A 32 -9.10 -12.41 22.00
N LEU A 33 -9.57 -11.19 22.26
CA LEU A 33 -10.37 -10.42 21.31
C LEU A 33 -9.62 -10.18 20.01
N GLU A 34 -8.34 -9.79 20.08
CA GLU A 34 -7.49 -9.60 18.91
C GLU A 34 -7.36 -10.89 18.09
N ALA A 35 -7.14 -12.03 18.77
CA ALA A 35 -7.06 -13.33 18.11
C ALA A 35 -8.37 -13.68 17.37
N ASP A 36 -9.52 -13.40 17.98
CA ASP A 36 -10.82 -13.69 17.39
C ASP A 36 -11.14 -12.70 16.24
N CYS A 37 -10.78 -11.44 16.38
CA CYS A 37 -10.90 -10.44 15.30
C CYS A 37 -10.04 -10.83 14.09
N ARG A 38 -8.82 -11.34 14.28
CA ARG A 38 -7.96 -11.84 13.19
C ARG A 38 -8.59 -13.02 12.45
N LYS A 39 -9.19 -13.98 13.18
CA LYS A 39 -9.92 -15.10 12.56
C LYS A 39 -11.11 -14.65 11.71
N LEU A 40 -11.73 -13.53 12.08
CA LEU A 40 -12.84 -12.92 11.35
C LEU A 40 -12.38 -11.95 10.25
N ASN A 41 -11.07 -11.89 9.94
CA ASN A 41 -10.47 -10.96 8.98
C ASN A 41 -10.76 -9.48 9.28
N MET A 42 -10.92 -9.12 10.55
CA MET A 42 -11.03 -7.73 10.96
C MET A 42 -9.65 -7.05 10.81
N ARG A 43 -9.64 -5.83 10.29
CA ARG A 43 -8.40 -5.07 10.04
C ARG A 43 -8.09 -4.09 11.13
N TRP A 44 -9.11 -3.54 11.78
CA TRP A 44 -8.95 -2.49 12.76
C TRP A 44 -9.78 -2.74 14.00
N ILE A 45 -9.19 -2.47 15.17
CA ILE A 45 -9.92 -2.23 16.42
C ILE A 45 -9.87 -0.74 16.71
N ILE A 46 -11.03 -0.15 16.95
CA ILE A 46 -11.19 1.27 17.26
C ILE A 46 -11.71 1.38 18.68
N SER A 47 -11.08 2.23 19.49
CA SER A 47 -11.53 2.56 20.84
C SER A 47 -11.82 4.05 20.95
N CYS A 48 -12.96 4.37 21.51
CA CYS A 48 -13.41 5.73 21.80
C CYS A 48 -13.41 5.93 23.31
N ILE A 49 -12.50 6.73 23.83
CA ILE A 49 -12.24 6.87 25.28
C ILE A 49 -12.41 8.31 25.69
N THR A 50 -13.09 8.55 26.81
CA THR A 50 -13.18 9.90 27.40
C THR A 50 -11.76 10.42 27.72
N ASP A 51 -11.50 11.67 27.35
CA ASP A 51 -10.17 12.31 27.47
C ASP A 51 -9.64 12.35 28.91
N SER A 52 -10.51 12.41 29.90
CA SER A 52 -10.19 12.35 31.33
C SER A 52 -9.85 10.94 31.83
N ASN A 53 -10.04 9.88 31.05
CA ASN A 53 -9.72 8.49 31.43
C ASN A 53 -8.30 8.11 31.05
N GLU A 54 -7.33 8.74 31.74
CA GLU A 54 -5.89 8.55 31.47
C GLU A 54 -5.45 7.09 31.61
N GLU A 55 -6.02 6.35 32.57
CA GLU A 55 -5.69 4.94 32.80
C GLU A 55 -6.06 4.07 31.59
N SER A 56 -7.26 4.25 31.05
CA SER A 56 -7.69 3.53 29.84
C SER A 56 -6.88 3.92 28.61
N ILE A 57 -6.56 5.20 28.45
CA ILE A 57 -5.70 5.68 27.36
C ILE A 57 -4.32 5.05 27.45
N ALA A 58 -3.71 5.04 28.65
CA ALA A 58 -2.40 4.42 28.88
C ALA A 58 -2.43 2.90 28.64
N PHE A 59 -3.49 2.22 29.08
CA PHE A 59 -3.70 0.78 28.82
C PHE A 59 -3.71 0.49 27.31
N HIS A 60 -4.50 1.21 26.52
CA HIS A 60 -4.57 0.99 25.07
C HIS A 60 -3.24 1.28 24.38
N LYS A 61 -2.56 2.39 24.74
CA LYS A 61 -1.22 2.69 24.20
C LYS A 61 -0.21 1.59 24.49
N LYS A 62 -0.20 1.07 25.72
CA LYS A 62 0.66 -0.06 26.12
C LYS A 62 0.42 -1.32 25.27
N HIS A 63 -0.80 -1.52 24.79
CA HIS A 63 -1.18 -2.66 23.95
C HIS A 63 -1.16 -2.36 22.45
N GLY A 64 -0.42 -1.33 22.03
CA GLY A 64 -0.12 -1.04 20.63
C GLY A 64 -1.20 -0.26 19.89
N PHE A 65 -2.13 0.39 20.61
CA PHE A 65 -3.04 1.34 19.99
C PHE A 65 -2.35 2.69 19.76
N THR A 66 -2.59 3.28 18.61
CA THR A 66 -2.13 4.61 18.23
C THR A 66 -3.27 5.62 18.33
N MET A 67 -2.98 6.82 18.83
CA MET A 67 -3.94 7.92 18.88
C MET A 67 -4.08 8.53 17.49
N TYR A 68 -5.31 8.59 17.00
CA TYR A 68 -5.64 9.15 15.67
C TYR A 68 -6.33 10.51 15.76
N GLY A 69 -6.92 10.84 16.87
CA GLY A 69 -7.54 12.15 17.04
C GLY A 69 -8.11 12.37 18.44
N VAL A 70 -8.38 13.63 18.74
CA VAL A 70 -9.06 14.08 19.94
C VAL A 70 -10.17 15.02 19.51
N LEU A 71 -11.39 14.78 19.98
CA LEU A 71 -12.50 15.69 19.84
C LEU A 71 -12.77 16.33 21.20
N PRO A 72 -12.32 17.57 21.44
CA PRO A 72 -12.45 18.19 22.74
C PRO A 72 -13.91 18.61 23.00
N SER A 73 -14.33 18.55 24.27
CA SER A 73 -15.61 19.10 24.74
C SER A 73 -16.83 18.70 23.90
N CYS A 74 -16.92 17.43 23.51
CA CYS A 74 -17.98 16.94 22.63
C CYS A 74 -19.18 16.30 23.36
N GLY A 75 -19.07 16.10 24.68
CA GLY A 75 -20.13 15.52 25.49
C GLY A 75 -20.19 16.10 26.91
N ILE A 76 -21.37 16.07 27.54
CA ILE A 76 -21.57 16.47 28.93
C ILE A 76 -21.87 15.23 29.75
N LYS A 77 -21.15 15.04 30.86
CA LYS A 77 -21.43 14.01 31.86
C LYS A 77 -21.02 14.51 33.22
N PHE A 78 -21.89 14.29 34.25
CA PHE A 78 -21.66 14.77 35.61
C PHE A 78 -21.37 16.28 35.67
N ASP A 79 -22.15 17.06 34.93
CA ASP A 79 -22.08 18.53 34.84
C ASP A 79 -20.72 19.07 34.34
N ALA A 80 -19.92 18.25 33.71
CA ALA A 80 -18.66 18.62 33.10
C ALA A 80 -18.59 18.26 31.61
N TRP A 81 -17.92 19.12 30.85
CA TRP A 81 -17.60 18.83 29.44
C TRP A 81 -16.44 17.85 29.34
N HIS A 82 -16.62 16.84 28.52
CA HIS A 82 -15.62 15.82 28.24
C HIS A 82 -15.32 15.77 26.76
N GLY A 83 -14.06 15.58 26.43
CA GLY A 83 -13.62 15.23 25.10
C GLY A 83 -13.57 13.73 24.90
N VAL A 84 -13.29 13.33 23.66
CA VAL A 84 -13.13 11.94 23.25
C VAL A 84 -11.82 11.77 22.54
N VAL A 85 -11.07 10.74 22.93
CA VAL A 85 -9.83 10.30 22.30
C VAL A 85 -10.13 9.07 21.47
N TRP A 86 -9.76 9.12 20.20
CA TRP A 86 -9.83 7.98 19.29
C TRP A 86 -8.50 7.28 19.23
N LEU A 87 -8.47 6.01 19.63
CA LEU A 87 -7.31 5.14 19.54
C LEU A 87 -7.65 3.98 18.62
N CYS A 88 -6.73 3.64 17.73
CA CYS A 88 -6.94 2.55 16.79
C CYS A 88 -5.73 1.60 16.83
N LYS A 89 -6.02 0.30 16.69
CA LYS A 89 -5.00 -0.74 16.51
C LYS A 89 -5.27 -1.47 15.21
N ARG A 90 -4.26 -1.55 14.38
CA ARG A 90 -4.31 -2.35 13.17
C ARG A 90 -4.03 -3.81 13.51
N LEU A 91 -4.88 -4.72 13.05
CA LEU A 91 -4.80 -6.16 13.34
C LEU A 91 -4.17 -6.97 12.22
N ASP A 92 -4.42 -6.57 10.99
CA ASP A 92 -3.68 -7.13 9.89
C ASP A 92 -2.24 -6.63 10.06
N GLU A 93 -1.36 -7.54 10.44
CA GLU A 93 0.01 -7.35 10.06
C GLU A 93 -0.02 -7.26 8.53
N VAL A 94 -0.02 -6.03 8.01
CA VAL A 94 0.61 -5.83 6.74
C VAL A 94 2.06 -6.18 7.06
N LYS A 95 2.43 -7.44 6.89
CA LYS A 95 3.78 -7.71 6.45
C LYS A 95 3.89 -6.85 5.21
N LYS A 96 4.46 -5.66 5.38
CA LYS A 96 5.05 -4.96 4.26
C LYS A 96 6.23 -5.83 3.90
N ASP A 97 5.94 -6.90 3.16
CA ASP A 97 7.00 -7.71 2.57
C ASP A 97 7.76 -6.85 1.53
N PHE A 98 7.39 -5.57 1.42
CA PHE A 98 8.04 -4.57 0.58
C PHE A 98 8.34 -3.28 1.36
N SER A 99 9.37 -2.54 0.95
CA SER A 99 9.74 -1.23 1.48
C SER A 99 8.92 -0.12 0.81
N CYS A 100 8.44 0.85 1.59
CA CYS A 100 7.66 1.97 1.07
C CYS A 100 8.11 3.27 1.73
N ALA A 101 8.51 4.26 0.93
CA ALA A 101 8.84 5.59 1.42
C ALA A 101 7.62 6.25 2.08
N SER A 102 7.86 7.09 3.09
CA SER A 102 6.81 7.67 3.93
C SER A 102 5.83 8.57 3.18
N ASN A 103 6.24 9.13 2.05
CA ASN A 103 5.44 10.01 1.21
C ASN A 103 5.07 9.41 -0.16
N ALA A 104 5.29 8.12 -0.37
CA ALA A 104 4.71 7.42 -1.50
C ALA A 104 3.20 7.22 -1.29
N THR A 105 2.43 7.34 -2.36
CA THR A 105 0.96 7.17 -2.32
C THR A 105 0.58 5.88 -3.03
N ILE A 106 -0.07 4.97 -2.32
CA ILE A 106 -0.59 3.72 -2.88
C ILE A 106 -2.08 3.67 -2.58
N LEU A 107 -2.90 3.62 -3.62
CA LEU A 107 -4.37 3.70 -3.52
C LEU A 107 -5.04 2.68 -4.43
N GLY A 108 -6.13 2.08 -3.94
CA GLY A 108 -6.98 1.20 -4.72
C GLY A 108 -6.56 -0.27 -4.67
N ASN A 109 -6.86 -1.02 -5.73
CA ASN A 109 -6.63 -2.46 -5.81
C ASN A 109 -5.20 -2.77 -6.27
N VAL A 110 -4.23 -2.63 -5.36
CA VAL A 110 -2.79 -2.79 -5.62
C VAL A 110 -2.23 -3.94 -4.80
N SER A 111 -1.53 -4.86 -5.45
CA SER A 111 -0.72 -5.90 -4.81
C SER A 111 0.76 -5.71 -5.12
N ILE A 112 1.64 -5.87 -4.13
CA ILE A 112 3.08 -5.69 -4.26
C ILE A 112 3.78 -6.88 -3.61
N GLY A 113 4.65 -7.54 -4.38
CA GLY A 113 5.39 -8.72 -3.97
C GLY A 113 6.52 -8.43 -2.97
N GLU A 114 6.96 -9.50 -2.32
CA GLU A 114 8.02 -9.50 -1.31
C GLU A 114 9.34 -8.95 -1.87
N GLY A 115 10.09 -8.23 -1.03
CA GLY A 115 11.39 -7.65 -1.39
C GLY A 115 11.33 -6.44 -2.30
N SER A 116 10.14 -6.02 -2.76
CA SER A 116 9.96 -4.85 -3.62
C SER A 116 10.11 -3.53 -2.84
N SER A 117 10.33 -2.44 -3.56
CA SER A 117 10.49 -1.11 -2.95
C SER A 117 9.77 -0.02 -3.75
N VAL A 118 9.11 0.89 -3.03
CA VAL A 118 8.44 2.06 -3.59
C VAL A 118 9.02 3.31 -2.94
N TRP A 119 9.58 4.20 -3.76
CA TRP A 119 10.38 5.32 -3.31
C TRP A 119 9.60 6.64 -3.22
N TYR A 120 10.31 7.72 -2.92
CA TYR A 120 9.71 9.01 -2.56
C TYR A 120 8.86 9.63 -3.68
N ASN A 121 7.69 10.14 -3.32
CA ASN A 121 6.72 10.77 -4.23
C ASN A 121 6.22 9.86 -5.37
N ALA A 122 6.45 8.56 -5.32
CA ALA A 122 5.83 7.65 -6.26
C ALA A 122 4.31 7.56 -5.98
N VAL A 123 3.51 7.53 -7.05
CA VAL A 123 2.05 7.39 -6.98
C VAL A 123 1.64 6.12 -7.71
N ILE A 124 1.02 5.20 -6.99
CA ILE A 124 0.45 3.95 -7.52
C ILE A 124 -1.04 3.99 -7.23
N ARG A 125 -1.86 4.14 -8.27
CA ARG A 125 -3.28 4.38 -8.12
C ARG A 125 -4.10 3.53 -9.08
N SER A 126 -5.05 2.78 -8.52
CA SER A 126 -5.95 1.90 -9.26
C SER A 126 -7.38 2.06 -8.75
N GLU A 127 -8.29 2.50 -9.58
CA GLU A 127 -9.70 2.66 -9.25
C GLU A 127 -10.55 1.49 -9.75
N GLU A 128 -10.46 1.15 -11.01
CA GLU A 128 -11.35 0.17 -11.66
C GLU A 128 -10.67 -1.18 -11.92
N GLU A 129 -9.42 -1.16 -12.33
CA GLU A 129 -8.62 -2.34 -12.66
C GLU A 129 -7.63 -2.69 -11.55
N THR A 130 -6.86 -3.76 -11.71
CA THR A 130 -5.82 -4.18 -10.75
C THR A 130 -4.44 -3.68 -11.14
N ILE A 131 -3.60 -3.36 -10.14
CA ILE A 131 -2.16 -3.21 -10.29
C ILE A 131 -1.50 -4.36 -9.54
N GLU A 132 -0.79 -5.21 -10.28
CA GLU A 132 -0.02 -6.33 -9.74
C GLU A 132 1.48 -6.05 -9.95
N ILE A 133 2.25 -5.97 -8.87
CA ILE A 133 3.69 -5.79 -8.88
C ILE A 133 4.32 -7.03 -8.27
N GLY A 134 5.24 -7.64 -8.99
CA GLY A 134 5.95 -8.84 -8.58
C GLY A 134 6.95 -8.62 -7.44
N GLN A 135 7.76 -9.63 -7.18
CA GLN A 135 8.77 -9.64 -6.12
C GLN A 135 10.04 -8.91 -6.56
N GLU A 136 10.80 -8.38 -5.56
CA GLU A 136 12.11 -7.75 -5.79
C GLU A 136 12.09 -6.63 -6.84
N THR A 137 10.93 -5.99 -7.04
CA THR A 137 10.71 -4.93 -8.04
C THR A 137 10.89 -3.57 -7.39
N ASN A 138 11.60 -2.67 -8.07
CA ASN A 138 11.98 -1.35 -7.57
C ASN A 138 11.23 -0.25 -8.35
N ILE A 139 10.33 0.47 -7.66
CA ILE A 139 9.61 1.63 -8.20
C ILE A 139 10.27 2.89 -7.63
N GLN A 140 11.05 3.58 -8.45
CA GLN A 140 11.88 4.71 -8.02
C GLN A 140 11.08 6.00 -7.82
N ASP A 141 11.78 7.05 -7.38
CA ASP A 141 11.16 8.32 -6.99
C ASP A 141 10.33 8.94 -8.13
N GLN A 142 9.20 9.55 -7.77
CA GLN A 142 8.31 10.29 -8.67
C GLN A 142 7.68 9.46 -9.80
N CYS A 143 7.72 8.13 -9.73
CA CYS A 143 7.02 7.30 -10.70
C CYS A 143 5.51 7.41 -10.56
N VAL A 144 4.79 7.29 -11.67
CA VAL A 144 3.34 7.22 -11.71
C VAL A 144 2.91 5.90 -12.34
N LEU A 145 2.20 5.08 -11.58
CA LEU A 145 1.62 3.82 -12.02
C LEU A 145 0.10 3.92 -11.95
N HIS A 146 -0.57 3.70 -13.07
CA HIS A 146 -2.01 3.86 -13.17
C HIS A 146 -2.65 2.85 -14.12
N THR A 147 -3.96 2.73 -14.07
CA THR A 147 -4.78 1.84 -14.90
C THR A 147 -5.91 2.61 -15.54
N ASP A 148 -6.42 2.11 -16.67
CA ASP A 148 -7.69 2.50 -17.26
C ASP A 148 -8.62 1.31 -17.34
N CYS A 149 -9.90 1.55 -17.54
CA CYS A 149 -10.91 0.52 -17.76
C CYS A 149 -10.50 -0.43 -18.91
N GLY A 150 -10.41 -1.72 -18.62
CA GLY A 150 -9.94 -2.73 -19.55
C GLY A 150 -8.43 -2.84 -19.73
N TYR A 151 -7.64 -2.03 -19.01
CA TYR A 151 -6.19 -2.03 -19.07
C TYR A 151 -5.56 -2.20 -17.67
N PRO A 152 -5.56 -3.41 -17.10
CA PRO A 152 -4.85 -3.69 -15.86
C PRO A 152 -3.35 -3.48 -16.02
N LEU A 153 -2.65 -3.18 -14.92
CA LEU A 153 -1.20 -3.03 -14.91
C LEU A 153 -0.58 -4.26 -14.25
N LYS A 154 0.28 -4.96 -15.01
CA LYS A 154 1.04 -6.11 -14.52
C LYS A 154 2.53 -5.86 -14.66
N ILE A 155 3.25 -5.91 -13.55
CA ILE A 155 4.69 -5.77 -13.49
C ILE A 155 5.27 -7.04 -12.88
N GLY A 156 6.20 -7.67 -13.57
CA GLY A 156 6.85 -8.91 -13.17
C GLY A 156 7.82 -8.74 -12.00
N ASN A 157 8.63 -9.76 -11.79
CA ASN A 157 9.63 -9.81 -10.73
C ASN A 157 10.94 -9.15 -11.16
N ARG A 158 11.70 -8.60 -10.21
CA ARG A 158 13.01 -7.99 -10.44
C ARG A 158 13.01 -6.93 -11.56
N VAL A 159 11.91 -6.18 -11.64
CA VAL A 159 11.76 -5.05 -12.56
C VAL A 159 12.25 -3.77 -11.89
N THR A 160 12.96 -2.94 -12.63
CA THR A 160 13.31 -1.59 -12.19
C THR A 160 12.53 -0.55 -12.99
N ILE A 161 11.72 0.26 -12.30
CA ILE A 161 11.04 1.42 -12.87
C ILE A 161 11.82 2.66 -12.46
N GLY A 162 12.53 3.28 -13.41
CA GLY A 162 13.41 4.41 -13.20
C GLY A 162 12.66 5.69 -12.81
N HIS A 163 13.37 6.60 -12.12
CA HIS A 163 12.82 7.86 -11.60
C HIS A 163 11.93 8.59 -12.60
N GLY A 164 10.76 9.03 -12.18
CA GLY A 164 9.84 9.83 -12.98
C GLY A 164 9.20 9.10 -14.15
N ALA A 165 9.34 7.78 -14.27
CA ALA A 165 8.66 7.03 -15.32
C ALA A 165 7.15 6.97 -15.09
N ILE A 166 6.40 6.94 -16.20
CA ILE A 166 4.94 6.77 -16.21
C ILE A 166 4.63 5.41 -16.82
N VAL A 167 3.95 4.56 -16.06
CA VAL A 167 3.60 3.20 -16.48
C VAL A 167 2.09 3.04 -16.36
N HIS A 168 1.45 2.88 -17.49
CA HIS A 168 -0.01 2.99 -17.60
C HIS A 168 -0.59 1.77 -18.30
N GLY A 169 -1.47 1.02 -17.62
CA GLY A 169 -2.33 -0.04 -18.17
C GLY A 169 -1.61 -1.05 -19.09
N CYS A 170 -0.42 -1.54 -18.72
CA CYS A 170 0.43 -2.36 -19.58
C CYS A 170 0.91 -3.64 -18.87
N THR A 171 1.62 -4.48 -19.62
CA THR A 171 2.28 -5.68 -19.07
C THR A 171 3.79 -5.54 -19.23
N ILE A 172 4.52 -5.66 -18.12
CA ILE A 172 5.98 -5.68 -18.06
C ILE A 172 6.39 -7.03 -17.48
N GLU A 173 7.10 -7.82 -18.25
CA GLU A 173 7.60 -9.12 -17.79
C GLU A 173 8.79 -8.98 -16.82
N ASP A 174 9.32 -10.12 -16.34
CA ASP A 174 10.39 -10.14 -15.37
C ASP A 174 11.70 -9.51 -15.89
N GLU A 175 12.50 -8.98 -14.96
CA GLU A 175 13.89 -8.53 -15.22
C GLU A 175 13.96 -7.47 -16.34
N VAL A 176 12.99 -6.57 -16.37
CA VAL A 176 12.95 -5.44 -17.29
C VAL A 176 13.45 -4.18 -16.60
N LEU A 177 14.26 -3.40 -17.31
CA LEU A 177 14.65 -2.05 -16.90
C LEU A 177 13.83 -1.00 -17.69
N ILE A 178 13.01 -0.22 -16.99
CA ILE A 178 12.36 0.97 -17.52
C ILE A 178 13.21 2.18 -17.14
N GLY A 179 13.76 2.86 -18.12
CA GLY A 179 14.63 4.02 -17.92
C GLY A 179 13.90 5.23 -17.34
N MET A 180 14.67 6.13 -16.73
CA MET A 180 14.16 7.35 -16.10
C MET A 180 13.31 8.18 -17.08
N GLY A 181 12.14 8.65 -16.64
CA GLY A 181 11.24 9.47 -17.43
C GLY A 181 10.61 8.77 -18.64
N ALA A 182 10.74 7.44 -18.78
CA ALA A 182 10.08 6.70 -19.85
C ALA A 182 8.57 6.66 -19.63
N ILE A 183 7.80 6.62 -20.72
CA ILE A 183 6.34 6.56 -20.71
C ILE A 183 5.88 5.29 -21.42
N ILE A 184 5.14 4.45 -20.74
CA ILE A 184 4.59 3.20 -21.25
C ILE A 184 3.08 3.33 -21.28
N LEU A 185 2.46 3.17 -22.46
CA LEU A 185 1.04 3.40 -22.68
C LEU A 185 0.22 2.09 -22.63
N ASN A 186 -1.12 2.25 -22.62
CA ASN A 186 -2.08 1.18 -22.48
C ASN A 186 -1.87 0.00 -23.44
N GLY A 187 -1.99 -1.20 -22.92
CA GLY A 187 -1.90 -2.42 -23.70
C GLY A 187 -0.50 -2.77 -24.22
N ALA A 188 0.52 -1.95 -23.93
CA ALA A 188 1.89 -2.31 -24.29
C ALA A 188 2.35 -3.56 -23.53
N CYS A 189 3.12 -4.42 -24.22
CA CYS A 189 3.71 -5.63 -23.67
C CYS A 189 5.23 -5.56 -23.79
N ILE A 190 5.94 -5.59 -22.67
CA ILE A 190 7.41 -5.52 -22.64
C ILE A 190 7.96 -6.86 -22.21
N GLY A 191 8.59 -7.54 -23.14
CA GLY A 191 9.16 -8.88 -22.92
C GLY A 191 10.38 -8.86 -22.00
N LYS A 192 10.55 -9.99 -21.32
CA LYS A 192 11.58 -10.28 -20.32
C LYS A 192 12.99 -9.86 -20.75
N HIS A 193 13.79 -9.39 -19.77
CA HIS A 193 15.20 -8.96 -19.99
C HIS A 193 15.34 -7.80 -20.99
N SER A 194 14.31 -7.01 -21.20
CA SER A 194 14.38 -5.85 -22.09
C SER A 194 14.77 -4.58 -21.34
N ILE A 195 15.34 -3.64 -22.06
CA ILE A 195 15.74 -2.32 -21.56
C ILE A 195 14.99 -1.26 -22.35
N ILE A 196 14.17 -0.47 -21.69
CA ILE A 196 13.55 0.72 -22.24
C ILE A 196 14.41 1.92 -21.82
N GLY A 197 14.97 2.62 -22.79
CA GLY A 197 15.86 3.75 -22.54
C GLY A 197 15.16 4.93 -21.86
N ALA A 198 15.95 5.77 -21.21
CA ALA A 198 15.44 6.97 -20.54
C ALA A 198 14.69 7.89 -21.53
N GLY A 199 13.56 8.46 -21.08
CA GLY A 199 12.71 9.35 -21.90
C GLY A 199 12.02 8.67 -23.09
N CYS A 200 12.07 7.36 -23.21
CA CYS A 200 11.42 6.63 -24.29
C CYS A 200 9.90 6.65 -24.14
N VAL A 201 9.15 6.78 -25.22
CA VAL A 201 7.69 6.68 -25.24
C VAL A 201 7.26 5.44 -26.00
N VAL A 202 6.79 4.43 -25.26
CA VAL A 202 6.25 3.19 -25.82
C VAL A 202 4.76 3.37 -26.12
N PRO A 203 4.35 3.33 -27.41
CA PRO A 203 2.97 3.52 -27.81
C PRO A 203 2.03 2.43 -27.31
N GLU A 204 0.75 2.73 -27.34
CA GLU A 204 -0.31 1.78 -27.00
C GLU A 204 -0.21 0.49 -27.84
N ASN A 205 -0.50 -0.63 -27.17
CA ASN A 205 -0.52 -1.97 -27.78
C ASN A 205 0.80 -2.40 -28.46
N MET A 206 1.88 -1.66 -28.22
CA MET A 206 3.19 -2.06 -28.75
C MET A 206 3.70 -3.32 -28.04
N VAL A 207 4.05 -4.34 -28.84
CA VAL A 207 4.67 -5.56 -28.33
C VAL A 207 6.19 -5.48 -28.54
N ILE A 208 6.93 -5.51 -27.44
CA ILE A 208 8.39 -5.52 -27.41
C ILE A 208 8.86 -6.94 -27.08
N PRO A 209 9.51 -7.64 -28.01
CA PRO A 209 10.04 -8.98 -27.75
C PRO A 209 11.05 -8.99 -26.60
N GLN A 210 11.19 -10.13 -25.94
CA GLN A 210 12.21 -10.31 -24.90
C GLN A 210 13.62 -9.97 -25.39
N LYS A 211 14.46 -9.53 -24.44
CA LYS A 211 15.88 -9.19 -24.71
C LYS A 211 16.05 -8.05 -25.74
N SER A 212 15.16 -7.07 -25.73
CA SER A 212 15.22 -5.91 -26.62
C SER A 212 15.78 -4.68 -25.92
N VAL A 213 16.58 -3.90 -26.62
CA VAL A 213 16.93 -2.52 -26.23
C VAL A 213 16.10 -1.58 -27.07
N VAL A 214 15.33 -0.72 -26.40
CA VAL A 214 14.32 0.15 -27.01
C VAL A 214 14.58 1.60 -26.60
N VAL A 215 14.59 2.52 -27.56
CA VAL A 215 14.83 3.95 -27.33
C VAL A 215 13.97 4.82 -28.24
N GLY A 216 13.83 6.09 -27.87
CA GLY A 216 13.27 7.13 -28.73
C GLY A 216 11.79 7.44 -28.48
N VAL A 217 11.31 8.48 -29.18
CA VAL A 217 9.94 8.99 -29.17
C VAL A 217 9.49 9.13 -30.63
N PRO A 218 8.62 8.23 -31.12
CA PRO A 218 8.14 7.00 -30.51
C PRO A 218 9.23 5.93 -30.38
N ALA A 219 9.00 4.94 -29.51
CA ALA A 219 9.89 3.84 -29.22
C ALA A 219 10.30 3.03 -30.45
N LYS A 220 11.60 2.70 -30.55
CA LYS A 220 12.16 1.82 -31.59
C LYS A 220 13.09 0.80 -30.98
N ILE A 221 12.94 -0.46 -31.39
CA ILE A 221 13.87 -1.52 -31.03
C ILE A 221 15.14 -1.31 -31.81
N ILE A 222 16.27 -1.13 -31.13
CA ILE A 222 17.57 -0.83 -31.79
C ILE A 222 18.55 -2.01 -31.82
N LYS A 223 18.46 -2.88 -30.82
CA LYS A 223 19.29 -4.08 -30.70
C LYS A 223 18.75 -5.07 -29.70
N LYS A 224 19.39 -6.21 -29.55
CA LYS A 224 19.17 -7.14 -28.43
C LYS A 224 20.05 -6.77 -27.23
N THR A 225 19.64 -7.10 -26.04
CA THR A 225 20.45 -7.00 -24.81
C THR A 225 21.61 -7.99 -24.89
N SER A 226 22.77 -7.62 -24.35
CA SER A 226 23.89 -8.53 -24.13
C SER A 226 23.72 -9.31 -22.82
N GLU A 227 24.44 -10.43 -22.68
CA GLU A 227 24.42 -11.23 -21.44
C GLU A 227 24.84 -10.39 -20.21
N SER A 228 25.82 -9.51 -20.36
CA SER A 228 26.27 -8.59 -19.28
C SER A 228 25.23 -7.54 -18.90
N GLN A 229 24.31 -7.18 -19.78
CA GLN A 229 23.23 -6.22 -19.51
C GLN A 229 22.01 -6.86 -18.82
N VAL A 230 21.96 -8.17 -18.74
CA VAL A 230 20.89 -8.95 -18.10
C VAL A 230 21.30 -9.38 -16.69
N SER A 231 22.61 -9.39 -16.36
CA SER A 231 23.15 -9.85 -15.07
C SER A 231 23.30 -8.75 -14.02
N ASP A 232 23.16 -7.50 -14.39
CA ASP A 232 23.20 -6.32 -13.50
C ASP A 232 21.78 -5.85 -13.13
#